data_df6be276650998f28bdf9926d3ce56d1
#
_entry.id   df6be276650998f28bdf9926d3ce56d1
#
_cell.length_a   1.000
_cell.length_b   1.000
_cell.length_c   1.000
_cell.angle_alpha   90.00
_cell.angle_beta   90.00
_cell.angle_gamma   90.00
#
_symmetry.space_group_name_H-M   'P 1'
#
loop_
_entity.id
_entity.type
_entity.pdbx_description
1 polymer ?
#
loop_
_entity_poly.entity_id
_entity_poly.type
_entity_poly.pdbx_seq_one_letter_code
_entity_poly.pdbx_strand_id
1 'polypeptide(L)'
;DVRTQEFEAYNDPINDYASDKLVSIQRYMDVIHPEDRSSSYDAIQSMLSGKELTINFTCRMQTKYDESWQYCNIIGVPFEKDEYGNNVRYTGFRQNISKLHQLNEELEERNYKMQLTFKTVGMSYWDFDAKSKQFRAFNDPVNDFHSENVITLEEYLHAVHPEDIDMVRENINYMINRTTKEVNFKFRSKTKWDKEWQTLIVTGIPVKRNKKGNVIRYTGIKVNNTKWEKMAQQLKELKDKAELSDRLKSAF
;
A
#
# COMPACT_ATOMS: atom_id res chain seq x y z
N ASP A 1 11.58 -7.25 -38.26
CA ASP A 1 12.87 -7.37 -38.91
C ASP A 1 13.62 -6.02 -38.83
N VAL A 2 14.88 -6.04 -38.41
CA VAL A 2 15.69 -4.82 -38.21
C VAL A 2 16.03 -4.13 -39.54
N ARG A 3 16.18 -4.89 -40.62
CA ARG A 3 16.59 -4.39 -41.94
C ARG A 3 15.45 -3.67 -42.67
N THR A 4 14.23 -4.17 -42.56
CA THR A 4 13.05 -3.57 -43.19
C THR A 4 12.35 -2.57 -42.29
N GLN A 5 12.65 -2.60 -40.97
CA GLN A 5 11.94 -1.86 -39.94
C GLN A 5 10.42 -2.11 -39.95
N GLU A 6 10.06 -3.32 -40.25
CA GLU A 6 8.68 -3.80 -40.27
C GLU A 6 8.49 -4.95 -39.32
N PHE A 7 7.27 -5.12 -38.84
CA PHE A 7 6.87 -6.24 -37.99
C PHE A 7 5.53 -6.82 -38.42
N GLU A 8 5.36 -8.09 -38.14
CA GLU A 8 4.12 -8.84 -38.29
C GLU A 8 3.47 -8.98 -36.92
N ALA A 9 2.18 -8.74 -36.83
CA ALA A 9 1.40 -8.96 -35.62
C ALA A 9 0.45 -10.14 -35.83
N TYR A 10 0.51 -11.11 -34.91
CA TYR A 10 -0.34 -12.30 -34.93
C TYR A 10 -1.31 -12.27 -33.74
N ASN A 11 -2.55 -12.72 -33.96
CA ASN A 11 -3.57 -12.83 -32.90
C ASN A 11 -3.69 -11.57 -32.04
N ASP A 12 -3.73 -10.42 -32.68
CA ASP A 12 -3.78 -9.15 -32.01
C ASP A 12 -5.23 -8.68 -31.86
N PRO A 13 -5.88 -8.94 -30.69
CA PRO A 13 -7.25 -8.52 -30.45
C PRO A 13 -7.39 -7.01 -30.23
N ILE A 14 -6.28 -6.30 -30.06
CA ILE A 14 -6.26 -4.88 -29.75
C ILE A 14 -6.08 -4.02 -30.99
N ASN A 15 -5.33 -4.51 -31.97
CA ASN A 15 -5.09 -3.83 -33.23
C ASN A 15 -5.68 -4.59 -34.41
N ASP A 16 -6.18 -3.83 -35.31
CA ASP A 16 -6.70 -4.27 -36.59
C ASP A 16 -5.60 -4.61 -37.61
N TYR A 17 -4.43 -4.93 -37.14
CA TYR A 17 -3.40 -5.50 -37.98
C TYR A 17 -3.80 -6.94 -38.25
N ALA A 18 -4.45 -7.13 -39.39
CA ALA A 18 -4.70 -8.49 -39.86
C ALA A 18 -3.40 -9.28 -39.78
N SER A 19 -3.50 -10.52 -39.34
CA SER A 19 -2.39 -11.43 -39.09
C SER A 19 -1.34 -11.53 -40.21
N ASP A 20 -1.63 -11.05 -41.39
CA ASP A 20 -0.81 -11.21 -42.60
C ASP A 20 -0.28 -9.88 -43.16
N LYS A 21 -0.40 -8.77 -42.42
CA LYS A 21 0.09 -7.48 -42.89
C LYS A 21 1.32 -7.02 -42.14
N LEU A 22 2.37 -6.77 -42.88
CA LEU A 22 3.54 -6.05 -42.43
C LEU A 22 3.19 -4.62 -42.05
N VAL A 23 3.62 -4.19 -40.87
CA VAL A 23 3.38 -2.86 -40.33
C VAL A 23 4.72 -2.16 -40.13
N SER A 24 4.86 -0.97 -40.72
CA SER A 24 6.04 -0.13 -40.46
C SER A 24 6.04 0.43 -39.03
N ILE A 25 7.22 0.72 -38.51
CA ILE A 25 7.38 1.36 -37.21
C ILE A 25 6.59 2.68 -37.13
N GLN A 26 6.61 3.48 -38.22
CA GLN A 26 5.88 4.74 -38.25
C GLN A 26 4.38 4.52 -38.02
N ARG A 27 3.78 3.58 -38.73
CA ARG A 27 2.36 3.25 -38.58
C ARG A 27 2.03 2.70 -37.17
N TYR A 28 2.97 1.97 -36.60
CA TYR A 28 2.83 1.50 -35.21
C TYR A 28 2.84 2.68 -34.23
N MET A 29 3.69 3.68 -34.46
CA MET A 29 3.74 4.88 -33.61
C MET A 29 2.45 5.71 -33.66
N ASP A 30 1.70 5.66 -34.79
CA ASP A 30 0.45 6.42 -34.95
C ASP A 30 -0.65 5.97 -33.97
N VAL A 31 -0.66 4.71 -33.57
CA VAL A 31 -1.64 4.16 -32.61
C VAL A 31 -1.21 4.34 -31.16
N ILE A 32 0.00 4.84 -30.90
CA ILE A 32 0.50 5.16 -29.56
C ILE A 32 0.05 6.58 -29.18
N HIS A 33 -0.31 6.75 -27.90
CA HIS A 33 -0.69 8.03 -27.34
C HIS A 33 0.42 9.08 -27.60
N PRO A 34 0.08 10.31 -28.02
CA PRO A 34 1.08 11.32 -28.39
C PRO A 34 2.18 11.55 -27.35
N GLU A 35 1.84 11.58 -26.06
CA GLU A 35 2.81 11.76 -24.97
C GLU A 35 3.78 10.57 -24.82
N ASP A 36 3.37 9.36 -25.22
CA ASP A 36 4.17 8.14 -25.04
C ASP A 36 5.02 7.82 -26.29
N ARG A 37 4.82 8.55 -27.41
CA ARG A 37 5.50 8.27 -28.67
C ARG A 37 7.01 8.41 -28.60
N SER A 38 7.51 9.47 -27.98
CA SER A 38 8.96 9.69 -27.91
C SER A 38 9.67 8.57 -27.16
N SER A 39 9.20 8.25 -25.95
CA SER A 39 9.80 7.18 -25.14
C SER A 39 9.67 5.80 -25.79
N SER A 40 8.55 5.53 -26.44
CA SER A 40 8.33 4.28 -27.16
C SER A 40 9.24 4.15 -28.37
N TYR A 41 9.43 5.24 -29.12
CA TYR A 41 10.34 5.28 -30.25
C TYR A 41 11.79 5.05 -29.80
N ASP A 42 12.23 5.72 -28.73
CA ASP A 42 13.57 5.56 -28.19
C ASP A 42 13.85 4.12 -27.73
N ALA A 43 12.87 3.47 -27.09
CA ALA A 43 12.97 2.07 -26.70
C ALA A 43 13.12 1.14 -27.93
N ILE A 44 12.32 1.37 -28.96
CA ILE A 44 12.41 0.59 -30.22
C ILE A 44 13.76 0.84 -30.90
N GLN A 45 14.22 2.07 -30.98
CA GLN A 45 15.51 2.42 -31.59
C GLN A 45 16.70 1.84 -30.84
N SER A 46 16.65 1.83 -29.50
CA SER A 46 17.66 1.16 -28.67
C SER A 46 17.79 -0.33 -28.99
N MET A 47 16.66 -1.00 -29.21
CA MET A 47 16.64 -2.40 -29.65
C MET A 47 17.22 -2.57 -31.06
N LEU A 48 16.74 -1.77 -32.01
CA LEU A 48 17.17 -1.87 -33.42
C LEU A 48 18.64 -1.57 -33.62
N SER A 49 19.20 -0.65 -32.83
CA SER A 49 20.65 -0.34 -32.84
C SER A 49 21.51 -1.35 -32.10
N GLY A 50 20.90 -2.37 -31.46
CA GLY A 50 21.60 -3.38 -30.69
C GLY A 50 22.16 -2.88 -29.35
N LYS A 51 21.80 -1.66 -28.94
CA LYS A 51 22.20 -1.10 -27.64
C LYS A 51 21.57 -1.87 -26.48
N GLU A 52 20.31 -2.27 -26.66
CA GLU A 52 19.61 -3.13 -25.72
C GLU A 52 19.19 -4.44 -26.40
N LEU A 53 19.45 -5.56 -25.71
CA LEU A 53 19.11 -6.89 -26.24
C LEU A 53 17.61 -7.17 -26.15
N THR A 54 16.93 -6.58 -25.17
CA THR A 54 15.50 -6.80 -24.93
C THR A 54 14.81 -5.47 -24.73
N ILE A 55 13.56 -5.37 -25.13
CA ILE A 55 12.72 -4.23 -24.76
C ILE A 55 11.61 -4.69 -23.82
N ASN A 56 11.30 -3.82 -22.88
CA ASN A 56 10.15 -3.96 -21.99
C ASN A 56 9.67 -2.55 -21.63
N PHE A 57 8.58 -2.11 -22.24
CA PHE A 57 8.02 -0.80 -21.95
C PHE A 57 6.49 -0.83 -21.97
N THR A 58 5.90 0.12 -21.27
CA THR A 58 4.46 0.34 -21.23
C THR A 58 4.12 1.62 -21.99
N CYS A 59 3.07 1.57 -22.79
CA CYS A 59 2.51 2.75 -23.45
C CYS A 59 1.00 2.65 -23.55
N ARG A 60 0.36 3.79 -23.76
CA ARG A 60 -1.06 3.86 -24.09
C ARG A 60 -1.25 3.70 -25.60
N MET A 61 -2.12 2.80 -25.99
CA MET A 61 -2.43 2.53 -27.40
C MET A 61 -3.94 2.58 -27.63
N GLN A 62 -4.34 3.00 -28.81
CA GLN A 62 -5.74 3.02 -29.24
C GLN A 62 -5.95 2.11 -30.43
N THR A 63 -7.09 1.42 -30.47
CA THR A 63 -7.50 0.60 -31.60
C THR A 63 -8.64 1.27 -32.36
N LYS A 64 -8.91 0.87 -33.57
CA LYS A 64 -10.06 1.37 -34.32
C LYS A 64 -11.42 0.95 -33.75
N TYR A 65 -11.43 -0.04 -32.87
CA TYR A 65 -12.65 -0.56 -32.25
C TYR A 65 -12.92 0.02 -30.87
N ASP A 66 -11.93 0.71 -30.28
CA ASP A 66 -12.02 1.25 -28.95
C ASP A 66 -11.53 2.71 -28.96
N GLU A 67 -12.42 3.64 -28.67
CA GLU A 67 -12.09 5.07 -28.61
C GLU A 67 -11.24 5.40 -27.39
N SER A 68 -11.17 4.48 -26.40
CA SER A 68 -10.38 4.67 -25.18
C SER A 68 -8.93 4.21 -25.36
N TRP A 69 -8.02 4.91 -24.68
CA TRP A 69 -6.62 4.54 -24.60
C TRP A 69 -6.43 3.30 -23.72
N GLN A 70 -5.83 2.27 -24.27
CA GLN A 70 -5.53 1.02 -23.59
C GLN A 70 -4.06 1.02 -23.13
N TYR A 71 -3.80 0.69 -21.87
CA TYR A 71 -2.44 0.46 -21.39
C TYR A 71 -1.93 -0.89 -21.89
N CYS A 72 -0.83 -0.85 -22.61
CA CYS A 72 -0.20 -2.03 -23.18
C CYS A 72 1.23 -2.17 -22.69
N ASN A 73 1.62 -3.36 -22.26
CA ASN A 73 3.01 -3.72 -22.05
C ASN A 73 3.55 -4.43 -23.28
N ILE A 74 4.68 -3.97 -23.79
CA ILE A 74 5.36 -4.49 -24.97
C ILE A 74 6.69 -5.10 -24.55
N ILE A 75 6.88 -6.39 -24.87
CA ILE A 75 8.12 -7.12 -24.58
C ILE A 75 8.64 -7.68 -25.89
N GLY A 76 9.92 -7.44 -26.18
CA GLY A 76 10.60 -7.97 -27.34
C GLY A 76 11.98 -8.52 -26.99
N VAL A 77 12.32 -9.65 -27.62
CA VAL A 77 13.59 -10.35 -27.43
C VAL A 77 14.20 -10.70 -28.80
N PRO A 78 15.53 -10.78 -28.94
CA PRO A 78 16.16 -11.20 -30.19
C PRO A 78 15.81 -12.66 -30.48
N PHE A 79 15.49 -12.92 -31.72
CA PHE A 79 15.08 -14.24 -32.19
C PHE A 79 16.06 -14.83 -33.22
N GLU A 80 16.62 -14.00 -34.12
CA GLU A 80 17.49 -14.42 -35.18
C GLU A 80 18.71 -13.51 -35.32
N LYS A 81 19.89 -14.10 -35.63
CA LYS A 81 21.14 -13.39 -35.85
C LYS A 81 21.67 -13.64 -37.24
N ASP A 82 22.42 -12.67 -37.78
CA ASP A 82 23.17 -12.84 -39.01
C ASP A 82 24.47 -13.65 -38.78
N GLU A 83 25.21 -13.88 -39.85
CA GLU A 83 26.50 -14.59 -39.84
C GLU A 83 27.59 -13.87 -39.04
N TYR A 84 27.42 -12.57 -38.74
CA TYR A 84 28.30 -11.75 -37.93
C TYR A 84 27.88 -11.66 -36.47
N GLY A 85 26.77 -12.30 -36.10
CA GLY A 85 26.26 -12.34 -34.74
C GLY A 85 25.36 -11.15 -34.36
N ASN A 86 25.03 -10.27 -35.31
CA ASN A 86 24.10 -9.15 -35.06
C ASN A 86 22.66 -9.64 -35.05
N ASN A 87 21.84 -9.07 -34.16
CA ASN A 87 20.42 -9.37 -34.13
C ASN A 87 19.72 -8.78 -35.35
N VAL A 88 19.08 -9.62 -36.18
CA VAL A 88 18.37 -9.20 -37.40
C VAL A 88 16.86 -9.33 -37.26
N ARG A 89 16.38 -10.13 -36.31
CA ARG A 89 14.96 -10.32 -36.08
C ARG A 89 14.68 -10.40 -34.60
N TYR A 90 13.60 -9.75 -34.18
CA TYR A 90 13.07 -9.80 -32.82
C TYR A 90 11.69 -10.43 -32.84
N THR A 91 11.35 -11.11 -31.75
CA THR A 91 10.01 -11.58 -31.46
C THR A 91 9.55 -11.04 -30.13
N GLY A 92 8.24 -10.95 -29.96
CA GLY A 92 7.71 -10.41 -28.72
C GLY A 92 6.21 -10.56 -28.62
N PHE A 93 5.68 -10.00 -27.57
CA PHE A 93 4.23 -9.92 -27.39
C PHE A 93 3.84 -8.57 -26.80
N ARG A 94 2.60 -8.24 -27.04
CA ARG A 94 1.91 -7.11 -26.44
C ARG A 94 0.79 -7.63 -25.54
N GLN A 95 0.73 -7.12 -24.34
CA GLN A 95 -0.29 -7.46 -23.37
C GLN A 95 -1.10 -6.22 -23.00
N ASN A 96 -2.43 -6.30 -23.08
CA ASN A 96 -3.29 -5.28 -22.54
C ASN A 96 -3.29 -5.39 -21.00
N ILE A 97 -2.85 -4.34 -20.35
CA ILE A 97 -2.76 -4.24 -18.88
C ILE A 97 -3.70 -3.17 -18.31
N SER A 98 -4.66 -2.66 -19.11
CA SER A 98 -5.57 -1.58 -18.69
C SER A 98 -6.34 -1.95 -17.42
N LYS A 99 -6.81 -3.19 -17.33
CA LYS A 99 -7.52 -3.65 -16.12
C LYS A 99 -6.61 -3.72 -14.90
N LEU A 100 -5.37 -4.16 -15.08
CA LEU A 100 -4.36 -4.18 -14.00
C LEU A 100 -4.03 -2.75 -13.56
N HIS A 101 -3.83 -1.84 -14.51
CA HIS A 101 -3.56 -0.43 -14.24
C HIS A 101 -4.71 0.21 -13.46
N GLN A 102 -5.95 0.04 -13.92
CA GLN A 102 -7.14 0.53 -13.24
C GLN A 102 -7.25 0.00 -11.80
N LEU A 103 -7.05 -1.30 -11.60
CA LEU A 103 -7.11 -1.90 -10.26
C LEU A 103 -6.03 -1.37 -9.33
N ASN A 104 -4.84 -1.09 -9.87
CA ASN A 104 -3.75 -0.50 -9.10
C ASN A 104 -4.07 0.94 -8.69
N GLU A 105 -4.60 1.75 -9.60
CA GLU A 105 -5.06 3.12 -9.31
C GLU A 105 -6.18 3.13 -8.25
N GLU A 106 -7.18 2.26 -8.38
CA GLU A 106 -8.25 2.11 -7.39
C GLU A 106 -7.69 1.70 -6.01
N LEU A 107 -6.68 0.83 -5.98
CA LEU A 107 -6.03 0.40 -4.75
C LEU A 107 -5.24 1.55 -4.10
N GLU A 108 -4.48 2.30 -4.89
CA GLU A 108 -3.73 3.47 -4.42
C GLU A 108 -4.67 4.55 -3.89
N GLU A 109 -5.76 4.84 -4.58
CA GLU A 109 -6.77 5.79 -4.12
C GLU A 109 -7.41 5.36 -2.79
N ARG A 110 -7.78 4.07 -2.67
CA ARG A 110 -8.33 3.52 -1.42
C ARG A 110 -7.32 3.60 -0.28
N ASN A 111 -6.06 3.25 -0.54
CA ASN A 111 -4.99 3.35 0.44
C ASN A 111 -4.78 4.80 0.89
N TYR A 112 -4.76 5.74 -0.03
CA TYR A 112 -4.65 7.17 0.30
C TYR A 112 -5.81 7.67 1.16
N LYS A 113 -7.06 7.35 0.78
CA LYS A 113 -8.25 7.70 1.56
C LYS A 113 -8.21 7.11 2.98
N MET A 114 -7.78 5.85 3.11
CA MET A 114 -7.62 5.18 4.39
C MET A 114 -6.55 5.88 5.26
N GLN A 115 -5.39 6.20 4.70
CA GLN A 115 -4.33 6.93 5.40
C GLN A 115 -4.79 8.32 5.86
N LEU A 116 -5.49 9.05 5.01
CA LEU A 116 -6.05 10.35 5.34
C LEU A 116 -7.04 10.25 6.51
N THR A 117 -7.92 9.25 6.48
CA THR A 117 -8.88 8.99 7.56
C THR A 117 -8.16 8.73 8.87
N PHE A 118 -7.18 7.82 8.90
CA PHE A 118 -6.40 7.51 10.09
C PHE A 118 -5.68 8.75 10.64
N LYS A 119 -5.05 9.52 9.76
CA LYS A 119 -4.35 10.75 10.15
C LYS A 119 -5.31 11.78 10.75
N THR A 120 -6.49 11.96 10.16
CA THR A 120 -7.48 12.96 10.61
C THR A 120 -8.06 12.63 11.98
N VAL A 121 -8.30 11.36 12.24
CA VAL A 121 -8.89 10.89 13.52
C VAL A 121 -7.81 10.62 14.59
N GLY A 122 -6.52 10.71 14.24
CA GLY A 122 -5.41 10.39 15.16
C GLY A 122 -5.33 8.90 15.46
N MET A 123 -5.64 8.07 14.47
CA MET A 123 -5.54 6.61 14.56
C MET A 123 -4.27 6.11 13.89
N SER A 124 -3.68 5.07 14.44
CA SER A 124 -2.67 4.25 13.78
C SER A 124 -3.16 2.82 13.60
N TYR A 125 -2.65 2.17 12.58
CA TYR A 125 -2.89 0.77 12.29
C TYR A 125 -1.67 -0.05 12.70
N TRP A 126 -1.88 -1.25 13.24
CA TRP A 126 -0.81 -2.14 13.65
C TRP A 126 -1.07 -3.59 13.23
N ASP A 127 0.02 -4.29 12.97
CA ASP A 127 0.09 -5.72 12.78
C ASP A 127 0.99 -6.33 13.85
N PHE A 128 0.63 -7.50 14.34
CA PHE A 128 1.44 -8.31 15.25
C PHE A 128 1.59 -9.73 14.72
N ASP A 129 2.82 -10.15 14.53
CA ASP A 129 3.15 -11.55 14.23
C ASP A 129 3.42 -12.32 15.52
N ALA A 130 2.53 -13.26 15.85
CA ALA A 130 2.60 -14.02 17.11
C ALA A 130 3.79 -15.01 17.14
N LYS A 131 4.36 -15.39 15.98
CA LYS A 131 5.49 -16.30 15.91
C LYS A 131 6.82 -15.57 16.18
N SER A 132 7.06 -14.48 15.49
CA SER A 132 8.26 -13.66 15.68
C SER A 132 8.16 -12.71 16.88
N LYS A 133 6.95 -12.51 17.43
CA LYS A 133 6.63 -11.53 18.51
C LYS A 133 7.00 -10.09 18.10
N GLN A 134 6.79 -9.76 16.84
CA GLN A 134 7.12 -8.47 16.29
C GLN A 134 5.86 -7.67 15.95
N PHE A 135 5.94 -6.38 16.20
CA PHE A 135 4.93 -5.41 15.82
C PHE A 135 5.37 -4.62 14.60
N ARG A 136 4.42 -4.28 13.75
CA ARG A 136 4.56 -3.30 12.69
C ARG A 136 3.45 -2.28 12.85
N ALA A 137 3.81 -1.02 13.02
CA ALA A 137 2.86 0.07 13.14
C ALA A 137 2.93 0.97 11.91
N PHE A 138 1.76 1.45 11.47
CA PHE A 138 1.61 2.31 10.31
C PHE A 138 0.87 3.58 10.73
N ASN A 139 1.34 4.73 10.24
CA ASN A 139 0.76 6.04 10.57
C ASN A 139 0.62 6.26 12.08
N ASP A 140 1.67 5.95 12.82
CA ASP A 140 1.65 6.08 14.27
C ASP A 140 2.09 7.49 14.71
N PRO A 141 1.14 8.41 15.03
CA PRO A 141 1.47 9.77 15.42
C PRO A 141 2.04 9.85 16.85
N VAL A 142 1.96 8.78 17.60
CA VAL A 142 2.32 8.75 19.03
C VAL A 142 3.66 8.07 19.27
N ASN A 143 3.99 7.09 18.44
CA ASN A 143 5.25 6.36 18.54
C ASN A 143 6.14 6.70 17.34
N ASP A 144 7.43 6.84 17.58
CA ASP A 144 8.49 7.05 16.59
C ASP A 144 8.66 5.87 15.59
N PHE A 145 7.63 5.05 15.46
CA PHE A 145 7.65 3.90 14.60
C PHE A 145 7.27 4.34 13.18
N HIS A 146 8.27 4.52 12.36
CA HIS A 146 8.03 4.69 10.93
C HIS A 146 7.32 3.45 10.37
N SER A 147 6.49 3.65 9.35
CA SER A 147 5.65 2.63 8.71
C SER A 147 6.37 1.35 8.27
N GLU A 148 7.71 1.39 8.17
CA GLU A 148 8.54 0.27 7.76
C GLU A 148 9.27 -0.41 8.93
N ASN A 149 9.23 0.15 10.13
CA ASN A 149 9.96 -0.40 11.26
C ASN A 149 9.16 -1.51 11.93
N VAL A 150 9.80 -2.67 11.96
CA VAL A 150 9.37 -3.81 12.76
C VAL A 150 10.05 -3.72 14.11
N ILE A 151 9.27 -3.68 15.18
CA ILE A 151 9.76 -3.57 16.56
C ILE A 151 9.47 -4.84 17.33
N THR A 152 10.33 -5.15 18.26
CA THR A 152 10.15 -6.26 19.22
C THR A 152 9.17 -5.88 20.33
N LEU A 153 8.67 -6.89 21.05
CA LEU A 153 7.84 -6.67 22.22
C LEU A 153 8.57 -5.81 23.29
N GLU A 154 9.84 -6.04 23.52
CA GLU A 154 10.61 -5.32 24.53
C GLU A 154 10.76 -3.84 24.14
N GLU A 155 11.08 -3.55 22.89
CA GLU A 155 11.14 -2.16 22.37
C GLU A 155 9.78 -1.45 22.53
N TYR A 156 8.68 -2.16 22.24
CA TYR A 156 7.34 -1.61 22.42
C TYR A 156 7.05 -1.26 23.87
N LEU A 157 7.43 -2.12 24.81
CA LEU A 157 7.21 -1.91 26.24
C LEU A 157 8.00 -0.73 26.83
N HIS A 158 9.11 -0.32 26.22
CA HIS A 158 9.87 0.86 26.66
C HIS A 158 9.06 2.18 26.54
N ALA A 159 8.10 2.23 25.62
CA ALA A 159 7.23 3.39 25.48
C ALA A 159 5.99 3.35 26.39
N VAL A 160 5.76 2.26 27.12
CA VAL A 160 4.61 2.07 28.00
C VAL A 160 4.89 2.65 29.39
N HIS A 161 3.87 3.26 30.02
CA HIS A 161 3.98 3.74 31.39
C HIS A 161 4.34 2.60 32.37
N PRO A 162 5.27 2.79 33.30
CA PRO A 162 5.72 1.71 34.19
C PRO A 162 4.61 0.93 34.90
N GLU A 163 3.56 1.60 35.35
CA GLU A 163 2.41 0.97 36.01
C GLU A 163 1.53 0.13 35.04
N ASP A 164 1.63 0.38 33.73
CA ASP A 164 0.78 -0.29 32.73
C ASP A 164 1.52 -1.46 32.03
N ILE A 165 2.84 -1.63 32.26
CA ILE A 165 3.69 -2.62 31.58
C ILE A 165 3.16 -4.04 31.78
N ASP A 166 2.84 -4.42 33.01
CA ASP A 166 2.40 -5.79 33.32
C ASP A 166 1.06 -6.10 32.64
N MET A 167 0.11 -5.18 32.67
CA MET A 167 -1.17 -5.32 32.00
C MET A 167 -1.01 -5.41 30.47
N VAL A 168 -0.15 -4.57 29.88
CA VAL A 168 0.14 -4.62 28.44
C VAL A 168 0.82 -5.95 28.07
N ARG A 169 1.80 -6.38 28.83
CA ARG A 169 2.49 -7.66 28.63
C ARG A 169 1.53 -8.85 28.72
N GLU A 170 0.62 -8.83 29.68
CA GLU A 170 -0.40 -9.86 29.85
C GLU A 170 -1.33 -9.93 28.63
N ASN A 171 -1.84 -8.80 28.16
CA ASN A 171 -2.70 -8.74 26.97
C ASN A 171 -1.98 -9.26 25.71
N ILE A 172 -0.70 -8.92 25.52
CA ILE A 172 0.09 -9.42 24.39
C ILE A 172 0.35 -10.94 24.54
N ASN A 173 0.68 -11.43 25.74
CA ASN A 173 0.80 -12.86 25.98
C ASN A 173 -0.51 -13.61 25.75
N TYR A 174 -1.64 -12.96 26.01
CA TYR A 174 -2.97 -13.50 25.74
C TYR A 174 -3.19 -13.64 24.21
N MET A 175 -2.75 -12.68 23.41
CA MET A 175 -2.75 -12.80 21.94
C MET A 175 -1.88 -13.97 21.45
N ILE A 176 -0.71 -14.18 22.06
CA ILE A 176 0.21 -15.25 21.65
C ILE A 176 -0.35 -16.64 22.00
N ASN A 177 -0.90 -16.79 23.19
CA ASN A 177 -1.18 -18.10 23.78
C ASN A 177 -2.63 -18.59 23.63
N ARG A 178 -3.55 -17.75 23.16
CA ARG A 178 -4.97 -18.09 23.11
C ARG A 178 -5.65 -17.76 21.79
N THR A 179 -6.73 -18.48 21.50
CA THR A 179 -7.59 -18.30 20.34
C THR A 179 -8.61 -17.18 20.56
N THR A 180 -8.17 -16.00 20.95
CA THR A 180 -9.06 -14.87 21.21
C THR A 180 -9.73 -14.36 19.95
N LYS A 181 -10.96 -13.86 20.11
CA LYS A 181 -11.72 -13.24 19.03
C LYS A 181 -11.35 -11.77 18.85
N GLU A 182 -10.97 -11.11 19.95
CA GLU A 182 -10.69 -9.67 19.96
C GLU A 182 -9.82 -9.32 21.16
N VAL A 183 -8.98 -8.31 21.02
CA VAL A 183 -8.26 -7.66 22.12
C VAL A 183 -8.67 -6.19 22.17
N ASN A 184 -8.93 -5.71 23.36
CA ASN A 184 -9.25 -4.32 23.61
C ASN A 184 -8.71 -3.92 24.98
N PHE A 185 -7.73 -3.01 25.00
CA PHE A 185 -7.15 -2.52 26.24
C PHE A 185 -6.68 -1.08 26.09
N LYS A 186 -6.57 -0.40 27.22
CA LYS A 186 -6.15 0.99 27.33
C LYS A 186 -4.89 1.06 28.19
N PHE A 187 -3.92 1.87 27.76
CA PHE A 187 -2.68 2.08 28.49
C PHE A 187 -2.10 3.46 28.20
N ARG A 188 -1.18 3.89 29.05
CA ARG A 188 -0.43 5.13 28.86
C ARG A 188 0.86 4.85 28.12
N SER A 189 1.17 5.66 27.12
CA SER A 189 2.41 5.59 26.35
C SER A 189 3.03 6.98 26.22
N LYS A 190 4.34 7.03 26.07
CA LYS A 190 5.09 8.27 25.88
C LYS A 190 6.28 8.01 24.96
N THR A 191 6.37 8.81 23.91
CA THR A 191 7.55 8.83 23.03
C THR A 191 8.55 9.88 23.51
N LYS A 192 9.75 9.90 22.94
CA LYS A 192 10.76 10.93 23.22
C LYS A 192 10.31 12.34 22.84
N TRP A 193 9.28 12.47 22.00
CA TRP A 193 8.71 13.73 21.55
C TRP A 193 7.58 14.25 22.44
N ASP A 194 6.98 13.39 23.26
CA ASP A 194 5.86 13.74 24.12
C ASP A 194 6.34 14.38 25.41
N LYS A 195 5.72 15.50 25.80
CA LYS A 195 5.93 16.11 27.10
C LYS A 195 5.22 15.37 28.23
N GLU A 196 4.05 14.80 27.90
CA GLU A 196 3.15 14.13 28.84
C GLU A 196 2.80 12.73 28.35
N TRP A 197 2.38 11.87 29.28
CA TRP A 197 1.84 10.57 28.96
C TRP A 197 0.56 10.69 28.13
N GLN A 198 0.49 9.94 27.04
CA GLN A 198 -0.66 9.86 26.16
C GLN A 198 -1.47 8.61 26.50
N THR A 199 -2.80 8.73 26.58
CA THR A 199 -3.68 7.58 26.77
C THR A 199 -4.05 6.99 25.42
N LEU A 200 -3.72 5.72 25.23
CA LEU A 200 -3.97 4.96 24.01
C LEU A 200 -5.03 3.88 24.25
N ILE A 201 -5.92 3.71 23.29
CA ILE A 201 -6.83 2.57 23.20
C ILE A 201 -6.37 1.71 22.05
N VAL A 202 -6.15 0.43 22.31
CA VAL A 202 -5.74 -0.58 21.33
C VAL A 202 -6.84 -1.59 21.15
N THR A 203 -7.27 -1.77 19.92
CA THR A 203 -8.22 -2.84 19.54
C THR A 203 -7.62 -3.66 18.43
N GLY A 204 -7.76 -4.98 18.49
CA GLY A 204 -7.23 -5.89 17.49
C GLY A 204 -7.97 -7.20 17.35
N ILE A 205 -7.93 -7.76 16.16
CA ILE A 205 -8.58 -9.02 15.80
C ILE A 205 -7.57 -10.00 15.15
N PRO A 206 -7.78 -11.32 15.33
CA PRO A 206 -6.98 -12.31 14.64
C PRO A 206 -7.34 -12.36 13.15
N VAL A 207 -6.35 -12.21 12.27
CA VAL A 207 -6.54 -12.24 10.80
C VAL A 207 -5.97 -13.48 10.14
N LYS A 208 -5.07 -14.21 10.82
CA LYS A 208 -4.48 -15.44 10.28
C LYS A 208 -4.30 -16.50 11.35
N ARG A 209 -4.63 -17.76 11.00
CA ARG A 209 -4.45 -18.93 11.85
C ARG A 209 -3.60 -19.97 11.12
N ASN A 210 -2.87 -20.77 11.88
CA ASN A 210 -2.14 -21.92 11.34
C ASN A 210 -3.09 -23.14 11.15
N LYS A 211 -2.56 -24.23 10.59
CA LYS A 211 -3.32 -25.49 10.38
C LYS A 211 -3.87 -26.12 11.67
N LYS A 212 -3.33 -25.75 12.83
CA LYS A 212 -3.78 -26.22 14.16
C LYS A 212 -4.82 -25.29 14.80
N GLY A 213 -5.27 -24.25 14.10
CA GLY A 213 -6.23 -23.26 14.59
C GLY A 213 -5.63 -22.14 15.44
N ASN A 214 -4.34 -22.18 15.76
CA ASN A 214 -3.69 -21.14 16.56
C ASN A 214 -3.52 -19.86 15.74
N VAL A 215 -3.78 -18.72 16.37
CA VAL A 215 -3.59 -17.41 15.74
C VAL A 215 -2.09 -17.17 15.53
N ILE A 216 -1.72 -16.74 14.32
CA ILE A 216 -0.36 -16.40 13.95
C ILE A 216 -0.19 -14.93 13.55
N ARG A 217 -1.29 -14.21 13.33
CA ARG A 217 -1.26 -12.78 13.04
C ARG A 217 -2.51 -12.09 13.57
N TYR A 218 -2.30 -10.97 14.23
CA TYR A 218 -3.32 -10.01 14.62
C TYR A 218 -3.15 -8.72 13.84
N THR A 219 -4.24 -8.04 13.62
CA THR A 219 -4.25 -6.66 13.10
C THR A 219 -5.19 -5.82 13.93
N GLY A 220 -4.93 -4.53 13.99
CA GLY A 220 -5.78 -3.66 14.79
C GLY A 220 -5.50 -2.19 14.59
N ILE A 221 -6.19 -1.41 15.39
CA ILE A 221 -6.04 0.04 15.45
C ILE A 221 -5.59 0.47 16.85
N LYS A 222 -4.89 1.58 16.89
CA LYS A 222 -4.51 2.29 18.10
C LYS A 222 -5.00 3.74 17.97
N VAL A 223 -5.72 4.21 18.96
CA VAL A 223 -6.31 5.55 19.00
C VAL A 223 -5.74 6.33 20.15
N ASN A 224 -5.29 7.56 19.88
CA ASN A 224 -4.93 8.48 20.95
C ASN A 224 -6.21 9.10 21.54
N ASN A 225 -6.55 8.68 22.74
CA ASN A 225 -7.75 9.11 23.47
C ASN A 225 -7.49 10.25 24.46
N THR A 226 -6.26 10.75 24.56
CA THR A 226 -5.83 11.73 25.58
C THR A 226 -6.70 12.98 25.58
N LYS A 227 -6.97 13.53 24.42
CA LYS A 227 -7.79 14.75 24.27
C LYS A 227 -9.21 14.53 24.79
N TRP A 228 -9.80 13.40 24.43
CA TRP A 228 -11.18 13.08 24.84
C TRP A 228 -11.28 12.84 26.34
N GLU A 229 -10.31 12.17 26.95
CA GLU A 229 -10.27 11.99 28.41
C GLU A 229 -10.13 13.32 29.15
N LYS A 230 -9.21 14.19 28.71
CA LYS A 230 -9.07 15.54 29.30
C LYS A 230 -10.36 16.34 29.18
N MET A 231 -11.03 16.29 28.04
CA MET A 231 -12.33 16.97 27.86
C MET A 231 -13.43 16.39 28.74
N ALA A 232 -13.52 15.07 28.83
CA ALA A 232 -14.51 14.39 29.68
C ALA A 232 -14.29 14.73 31.16
N GLN A 233 -13.04 14.76 31.62
CA GLN A 233 -12.70 15.15 33.00
C GLN A 233 -13.08 16.60 33.27
N GLN A 234 -12.73 17.53 32.38
CA GLN A 234 -13.11 18.95 32.53
C GLN A 234 -14.64 19.13 32.58
N LEU A 235 -15.37 18.42 31.71
CA LEU A 235 -16.84 18.48 31.72
C LEU A 235 -17.42 17.98 33.05
N LYS A 236 -16.88 16.87 33.57
CA LYS A 236 -17.28 16.35 34.87
C LYS A 236 -17.05 17.36 36.00
N GLU A 237 -15.85 17.98 36.08
CA GLU A 237 -15.52 18.97 37.06
C GLU A 237 -16.43 20.22 37.01
N LEU A 238 -16.77 20.67 35.77
CA LEU A 238 -17.71 21.77 35.58
C LEU A 238 -19.11 21.40 36.05
N LYS A 239 -19.56 20.19 35.77
CA LYS A 239 -20.86 19.67 36.21
C LYS A 239 -20.91 19.61 37.75
N ASP A 240 -19.90 19.02 38.38
CA ASP A 240 -19.83 18.91 39.86
C ASP A 240 -19.83 20.29 40.52
N LYS A 241 -19.09 21.28 39.97
CA LYS A 241 -19.12 22.67 40.42
C LYS A 241 -20.50 23.33 40.26
N ALA A 242 -21.17 23.11 39.15
CA ALA A 242 -22.52 23.64 38.91
C ALA A 242 -23.53 23.06 39.92
N GLU A 243 -23.51 21.73 40.10
CA GLU A 243 -24.39 21.05 41.06
C GLU A 243 -24.14 21.53 42.51
N LEU A 244 -22.87 21.75 42.88
CA LEU A 244 -22.54 22.32 44.21
C LEU A 244 -23.07 23.75 44.35
N SER A 245 -22.90 24.59 43.33
CA SER A 245 -23.42 25.98 43.34
C SER A 245 -24.95 26.02 43.49
N ASP A 246 -25.67 25.14 42.77
CA ASP A 246 -27.13 25.07 42.83
C ASP A 246 -27.62 24.58 44.22
N ARG A 247 -26.94 23.60 44.81
CA ARG A 247 -27.22 23.17 46.19
C ARG A 247 -27.01 24.29 47.21
N LEU A 248 -25.92 25.06 47.07
CA LEU A 248 -25.65 26.20 47.96
C LEU A 248 -26.71 27.30 47.81
N LYS A 249 -27.15 27.62 46.58
CA LYS A 249 -28.21 28.60 46.32
C LYS A 249 -29.58 28.16 46.86
N SER A 250 -29.83 26.83 46.90
CA SER A 250 -31.11 26.30 47.42
C SER A 250 -31.14 26.17 48.95
N ALA A 251 -30.02 26.31 49.61
CA ALA A 251 -29.87 26.21 51.07
C ALA A 251 -29.96 27.57 51.78
N PHE A 252 -30.01 28.64 50.99
CA PHE A 252 -30.23 30.04 51.45
C PHE A 252 -31.56 30.57 50.90
#